data_bbea2e358fbdb94d328696103c180307
#
_entry.id   bbea2e358fbdb94d328696103c180307
#
_cell.length_a   1.000
_cell.length_b   1.000
_cell.length_c   1.000
_cell.angle_alpha   90.00
_cell.angle_beta   90.00
_cell.angle_gamma   90.00
#
_symmetry.space_group_name_H-M   'P 1'
#
loop_
_entity.id
_entity.type
_entity.pdbx_description
1 polymer ?
#
loop_
_entity_poly.entity_id
_entity_poly.type
_entity_poly.pdbx_seq_one_letter_code
_entity_poly.pdbx_strand_id
1 'polypeptide(L)'
;NGIVTGIQPYGAFIRMENGADGLVYIEDLSVARIKSPNDRVKIGQKIKCMVKYVDKDTGRVNLSYKNCLGTWEENAKKFKEGMTVKGIVRDTEKNKNGVFIELTPNLIGMAEYTEELKYGESVDVCIKRILPEKKKVKLTIV
;
A
#
# COMPACT_ATOMS: atom_id res chain seq x y z
N ASN A 1 -14.49 -6.60 9.71
CA ASN A 1 -13.97 -5.44 10.43
C ASN A 1 -13.15 -5.89 11.63
N GLY A 2 -12.14 -5.13 11.96
CA GLY A 2 -11.28 -5.44 13.09
C GLY A 2 -10.55 -4.20 13.59
N ILE A 3 -9.83 -4.40 14.70
CA ILE A 3 -9.04 -3.34 15.32
C ILE A 3 -7.59 -3.81 15.40
N VAL A 4 -6.66 -2.94 15.01
CA VAL A 4 -5.23 -3.23 15.12
C VAL A 4 -4.86 -3.23 16.59
N THR A 5 -4.40 -4.38 17.10
CA THR A 5 -4.05 -4.55 18.53
C THR A 5 -2.56 -4.60 18.78
N GLY A 6 -1.76 -4.90 17.74
CA GLY A 6 -0.31 -4.95 17.89
C GLY A 6 0.36 -4.85 16.54
N ILE A 7 1.61 -4.38 16.54
CA ILE A 7 2.40 -4.24 15.33
C ILE A 7 3.79 -4.82 15.58
N GLN A 8 4.22 -5.71 14.67
CA GLN A 8 5.56 -6.28 14.66
C GLN A 8 6.18 -5.99 13.29
N PRO A 9 7.51 -6.13 13.14
CA PRO A 9 8.16 -5.85 11.85
C PRO A 9 7.58 -6.65 10.67
N TYR A 10 7.02 -7.82 10.92
CA TYR A 10 6.50 -8.72 9.88
C TYR A 10 5.01 -8.50 9.58
N GLY A 11 4.28 -7.74 10.41
CA GLY A 11 2.86 -7.53 10.18
C GLY A 11 2.12 -6.92 11.36
N ALA A 12 0.80 -6.85 11.22
CA ALA A 12 -0.09 -6.27 12.22
C ALA A 12 -1.08 -7.32 12.74
N PHE A 13 -1.28 -7.34 14.07
CA PHE A 13 -2.28 -8.19 14.70
C PHE A 13 -3.61 -7.46 14.75
N ILE A 14 -4.66 -8.18 14.38
CA ILE A 14 -6.02 -7.64 14.27
C ILE A 14 -6.95 -8.46 15.15
N ARG A 15 -7.70 -7.78 16.02
CA ARG A 15 -8.81 -8.41 16.73
C ARG A 15 -10.08 -8.19 15.94
N MET A 16 -10.69 -9.27 15.49
CA MET A 16 -11.89 -9.23 14.69
C MET A 16 -13.13 -9.02 15.56
N GLU A 17 -14.24 -8.59 14.94
CA GLU A 17 -15.49 -8.33 15.65
C GLU A 17 -16.02 -9.54 16.44
N ASN A 18 -15.76 -10.74 15.95
CA ASN A 18 -16.17 -11.99 16.62
C ASN A 18 -15.23 -12.38 17.75
N GLY A 19 -14.24 -11.56 18.08
CA GLY A 19 -13.28 -11.82 19.14
C GLY A 19 -12.07 -12.66 18.71
N ALA A 20 -12.04 -13.16 17.49
CA ALA A 20 -10.90 -13.92 16.98
C ALA A 20 -9.74 -12.98 16.64
N ASP A 21 -8.52 -13.48 16.82
CA ASP A 21 -7.31 -12.74 16.46
C ASP A 21 -6.82 -13.20 15.09
N GLY A 22 -6.39 -12.24 14.26
CA GLY A 22 -5.81 -12.52 12.96
C GLY A 22 -4.51 -11.74 12.77
N LEU A 23 -3.80 -12.06 11.71
CA LEU A 23 -2.54 -11.42 11.35
C LEU A 23 -2.57 -10.98 9.90
N VAL A 24 -2.21 -9.73 9.66
CA VAL A 24 -1.96 -9.22 8.30
C VAL A 24 -0.45 -9.10 8.16
N TYR A 25 0.15 -9.91 7.29
CA TYR A 25 1.57 -9.79 6.99
C TYR A 25 1.84 -8.50 6.24
N ILE A 26 3.07 -8.00 6.33
CA ILE A 26 3.43 -6.71 5.74
C ILE A 26 3.15 -6.65 4.24
N GLU A 27 3.35 -7.74 3.50
CA GLU A 27 3.05 -7.80 2.07
C GLU A 27 1.55 -7.78 1.76
N ASP A 28 0.70 -8.03 2.75
CA ASP A 28 -0.75 -7.96 2.61
C ASP A 28 -1.34 -6.65 3.13
N LEU A 29 -0.50 -5.75 3.63
CA LEU A 29 -0.89 -4.42 4.07
C LEU A 29 -0.86 -3.40 2.95
N SER A 30 0.02 -3.57 1.98
CA SER A 30 0.28 -2.55 0.98
C SER A 30 0.71 -3.17 -0.35
N VAL A 31 0.22 -2.58 -1.44
CA VAL A 31 0.71 -2.89 -2.79
C VAL A 31 2.13 -2.34 -2.96
N ALA A 32 2.39 -1.15 -2.41
CA ALA A 32 3.72 -0.58 -2.40
C ALA A 32 4.57 -1.25 -1.31
N ARG A 33 5.88 -1.32 -1.55
CA ARG A 33 6.81 -1.80 -0.52
C ARG A 33 6.88 -0.78 0.61
N ILE A 34 6.48 -1.19 1.81
CA ILE A 34 6.61 -0.36 3.02
C ILE A 34 7.66 -1.00 3.93
N LYS A 35 8.36 -0.16 4.71
CA LYS A 35 9.44 -0.65 5.60
C LYS A 35 8.91 -1.19 6.91
N SER A 36 7.74 -0.73 7.33
CA SER A 36 7.12 -1.13 8.58
C SER A 36 5.60 -1.11 8.45
N PRO A 37 4.89 -2.02 9.14
CA PRO A 37 3.42 -1.94 9.19
C PRO A 37 2.91 -0.59 9.70
N ASN A 38 3.69 0.12 10.53
CA ASN A 38 3.33 1.46 11.01
C ASN A 38 3.18 2.49 9.88
N ASP A 39 3.76 2.24 8.72
CA ASP A 39 3.62 3.12 7.56
C ASP A 39 2.21 3.03 6.96
N ARG A 40 1.43 2.02 7.32
CA ARG A 40 0.10 1.80 6.77
C ARG A 40 -1.00 1.85 7.83
N VAL A 41 -0.76 1.28 9.02
CA VAL A 41 -1.77 1.17 10.07
C VAL A 41 -1.17 1.53 11.43
N LYS A 42 -2.05 1.86 12.39
CA LYS A 42 -1.66 2.21 13.76
C LYS A 42 -2.45 1.38 14.75
N ILE A 43 -1.88 1.12 15.92
CA ILE A 43 -2.57 0.42 17.02
C ILE A 43 -3.83 1.20 17.39
N GLY A 44 -4.94 0.49 17.53
CA GLY A 44 -6.24 1.06 17.84
C GLY A 44 -7.04 1.46 16.61
N GLN A 45 -6.45 1.44 15.43
CA GLN A 45 -7.14 1.78 14.19
C GLN A 45 -8.16 0.70 13.82
N LYS A 46 -9.35 1.14 13.43
CA LYS A 46 -10.37 0.23 12.87
C LYS A 46 -10.11 0.05 11.40
N ILE A 47 -10.01 -1.20 10.94
CA ILE A 47 -9.79 -1.51 9.54
C ILE A 47 -10.72 -2.63 9.08
N LYS A 48 -10.94 -2.66 7.77
CA LYS A 48 -11.65 -3.74 7.12
C LYS A 48 -10.65 -4.66 6.46
N CYS A 49 -10.72 -5.95 6.79
CA CYS A 49 -9.81 -6.96 6.26
C CYS A 49 -10.59 -8.09 5.61
N MET A 50 -9.94 -8.76 4.66
CA MET A 50 -10.46 -9.95 4.02
C MET A 50 -9.73 -11.16 4.56
N VAL A 51 -10.45 -12.24 4.88
CA VAL A 51 -9.82 -13.49 5.30
C VAL A 51 -9.14 -14.11 4.09
N LYS A 52 -7.82 -14.31 4.21
CA LYS A 52 -7.00 -14.89 3.15
C LYS A 52 -6.81 -16.38 3.35
N TYR A 53 -6.58 -16.79 4.60
CA TYR A 53 -6.27 -18.17 4.93
C TYR A 53 -6.58 -18.45 6.39
N VAL A 54 -7.13 -19.61 6.68
CA VAL A 54 -7.36 -20.09 8.05
C VAL A 54 -6.58 -21.39 8.24
N ASP A 55 -5.65 -21.38 9.19
CA ASP A 55 -4.91 -22.57 9.56
C ASP A 55 -5.71 -23.32 10.62
N LYS A 56 -6.30 -24.46 10.24
CA LYS A 56 -7.15 -25.24 11.13
C LYS A 56 -6.37 -25.91 12.25
N ASP A 57 -5.10 -26.17 12.04
CA ASP A 57 -4.27 -26.86 13.04
C ASP A 57 -3.86 -25.92 14.19
N THR A 58 -3.54 -24.66 13.86
CA THR A 58 -3.09 -23.67 14.84
C THR A 58 -4.18 -22.68 15.23
N GLY A 59 -5.28 -22.64 14.47
CA GLY A 59 -6.33 -21.64 14.66
C GLY A 59 -5.96 -20.26 14.17
N ARG A 60 -4.84 -20.10 13.48
CA ARG A 60 -4.41 -18.80 12.97
C ARG A 60 -5.24 -18.37 11.76
N VAL A 61 -5.58 -17.09 11.74
CA VAL A 61 -6.29 -16.47 10.62
C VAL A 61 -5.36 -15.46 9.96
N ASN A 62 -5.07 -15.68 8.68
CA ASN A 62 -4.30 -14.74 7.89
C ASN A 62 -5.27 -13.83 7.15
N LEU A 63 -5.04 -12.52 7.25
CA LEU A 63 -5.91 -11.50 6.70
C LEU A 63 -5.18 -10.69 5.63
N SER A 64 -5.94 -10.08 4.75
CA SER A 64 -5.42 -9.14 3.76
C SER A 64 -6.14 -7.80 3.91
N TYR A 65 -5.39 -6.74 4.09
CA TYR A 65 -5.90 -5.38 4.13
C TYR A 65 -5.92 -4.76 2.72
N LYS A 66 -4.86 -4.94 1.97
CA LYS A 66 -4.74 -4.34 0.63
C LYS A 66 -5.87 -4.78 -0.31
N ASN A 67 -6.39 -5.99 -0.15
CA ASN A 67 -7.48 -6.48 -0.99
C ASN A 67 -8.80 -5.76 -0.72
N CYS A 68 -8.90 -5.02 0.39
CA CYS A 68 -10.08 -4.23 0.73
C CYS A 68 -9.95 -2.76 0.31
N LEU A 69 -8.84 -2.38 -0.32
CA LEU A 69 -8.56 -1.00 -0.72
C LEU A 69 -9.02 -0.68 -2.14
N GLY A 70 -9.74 -1.60 -2.78
CA GLY A 70 -10.20 -1.46 -4.15
C GLY A 70 -9.24 -2.06 -5.16
N THR A 71 -9.71 -2.23 -6.39
CA THR A 71 -8.89 -2.74 -7.48
C THR A 71 -7.99 -1.63 -8.04
N TRP A 72 -7.01 -2.02 -8.85
CA TRP A 72 -6.17 -1.06 -9.57
C TRP A 72 -7.04 -0.11 -10.39
N GLU A 73 -8.01 -0.66 -11.12
CA GLU A 73 -8.91 0.10 -11.99
C GLU A 73 -9.77 1.10 -11.21
N GLU A 74 -10.31 0.68 -10.07
CA GLU A 74 -11.12 1.56 -9.22
C GLU A 74 -10.29 2.73 -8.68
N ASN A 75 -9.05 2.46 -8.29
CA ASN A 75 -8.17 3.51 -7.78
C ASN A 75 -7.66 4.42 -8.91
N ALA A 76 -7.38 3.86 -10.08
CA ALA A 76 -6.91 4.64 -11.23
C ALA A 76 -7.97 5.61 -11.75
N LYS A 77 -9.26 5.30 -11.60
CA LYS A 77 -10.34 6.18 -12.01
C LYS A 77 -10.34 7.53 -11.28
N LYS A 78 -9.69 7.62 -10.14
CA LYS A 78 -9.59 8.86 -9.36
C LYS A 78 -8.62 9.85 -9.99
N PHE A 79 -7.85 9.43 -10.99
CA PHE A 79 -6.79 10.22 -11.57
C PHE A 79 -6.95 10.32 -13.08
N LYS A 80 -6.41 11.42 -13.65
CA LYS A 80 -6.41 11.65 -15.10
C LYS A 80 -5.03 12.11 -15.53
N GLU A 81 -4.68 11.80 -16.77
CA GLU A 81 -3.44 12.29 -17.37
C GLU A 81 -3.42 13.82 -17.35
N GLY A 82 -2.26 14.38 -17.00
CA GLY A 82 -2.08 15.81 -16.84
C GLY A 82 -2.38 16.36 -15.46
N MET A 83 -2.98 15.55 -14.58
CA MET A 83 -3.32 15.96 -13.23
C MET A 83 -2.06 16.02 -12.35
N THR A 84 -1.95 17.05 -11.50
CA THR A 84 -0.88 17.14 -10.50
C THR A 84 -1.43 16.76 -9.15
N VAL A 85 -0.78 15.80 -8.50
CA VAL A 85 -1.24 15.25 -7.21
C VAL A 85 -0.05 15.02 -6.29
N LYS A 86 -0.32 14.84 -5.02
CA LYS A 86 0.71 14.45 -4.05
C LYS A 86 0.82 12.94 -3.98
N GLY A 87 2.06 12.47 -3.85
CA GLY A 87 2.35 11.06 -3.65
C GLY A 87 3.41 10.87 -2.59
N ILE A 88 3.59 9.63 -2.16
CA ILE A 88 4.58 9.28 -1.14
C ILE A 88 5.61 8.37 -1.76
N VAL A 89 6.90 8.71 -1.60
CA VAL A 89 8.00 7.91 -2.11
C VAL A 89 8.05 6.60 -1.32
N ARG A 90 7.96 5.46 -2.02
CA ARG A 90 7.95 4.14 -1.39
C ARG A 90 9.13 3.26 -1.75
N ASP A 91 9.69 3.43 -2.93
CA ASP A 91 10.83 2.62 -3.34
C ASP A 91 11.80 3.47 -4.15
N THR A 92 13.02 3.56 -3.65
CA THR A 92 14.10 4.32 -4.27
C THR A 92 15.30 3.43 -4.56
N GLU A 93 15.05 2.14 -4.82
CA GLU A 93 16.14 1.18 -5.00
C GLU A 93 17.11 1.57 -6.11
N LYS A 94 18.36 1.22 -5.86
CA LYS A 94 19.52 1.66 -6.64
C LYS A 94 19.63 1.07 -8.03
N ASN A 95 18.72 0.23 -8.47
CA ASN A 95 18.73 -0.27 -9.84
C ASN A 95 18.47 0.83 -10.87
N LYS A 96 18.09 2.02 -10.41
CA LYS A 96 17.92 3.24 -11.20
C LYS A 96 16.87 3.17 -12.29
N ASN A 97 15.96 2.22 -12.22
CA ASN A 97 14.88 2.10 -13.18
C ASN A 97 13.75 3.10 -12.92
N GLY A 98 13.71 3.66 -11.70
CA GLY A 98 12.72 4.66 -11.35
C GLY A 98 12.46 4.72 -9.85
N VAL A 99 11.66 5.69 -9.46
CA VAL A 99 11.19 5.87 -8.10
C VAL A 99 9.72 5.50 -8.06
N PHE A 100 9.34 4.59 -7.17
CA PHE A 100 7.94 4.20 -6.99
C PHE A 100 7.26 5.14 -6.02
N ILE A 101 6.15 5.71 -6.46
CA ILE A 101 5.41 6.72 -5.70
C ILE A 101 3.98 6.23 -5.49
N GLU A 102 3.56 6.19 -4.23
CA GLU A 102 2.21 5.79 -3.87
C GLU A 102 1.27 6.97 -4.00
N LEU A 103 0.29 6.86 -4.89
CA LEU A 103 -0.75 7.87 -5.09
C LEU A 103 -1.91 7.66 -4.13
N THR A 104 -2.33 6.42 -3.98
CA THR A 104 -3.26 5.96 -2.95
C THR A 104 -2.72 4.65 -2.39
N PRO A 105 -3.23 4.16 -1.25
CA PRO A 105 -2.73 2.92 -0.65
C PRO A 105 -2.66 1.71 -1.58
N ASN A 106 -3.43 1.71 -2.66
CA ASN A 106 -3.46 0.58 -3.59
C ASN A 106 -3.06 0.94 -5.02
N LEU A 107 -2.49 2.11 -5.23
CA LEU A 107 -2.08 2.57 -6.55
C LEU A 107 -0.69 3.19 -6.50
N ILE A 108 0.25 2.59 -7.24
CA ILE A 108 1.63 3.05 -7.32
C ILE A 108 1.92 3.56 -8.73
N GLY A 109 2.62 4.68 -8.83
CA GLY A 109 3.17 5.15 -10.09
C GLY A 109 4.68 5.14 -10.05
N MET A 110 5.30 5.32 -11.21
CA MET A 110 6.75 5.35 -11.35
C MET A 110 7.21 6.64 -12.01
N ALA A 111 8.18 7.31 -11.39
CA ALA A 111 8.85 8.48 -11.92
C ALA A 111 10.31 8.16 -12.20
N GLU A 112 11.00 9.03 -12.94
CA GLU A 112 12.41 8.86 -13.19
C GLU A 112 13.20 8.92 -11.88
N TYR A 113 14.26 8.11 -11.80
CA TYR A 113 15.10 8.04 -10.62
C TYR A 113 15.79 9.38 -10.35
N THR A 114 15.80 9.79 -9.08
CA THR A 114 16.58 10.91 -8.60
C THR A 114 17.11 10.57 -7.22
N GLU A 115 18.35 10.99 -6.94
CA GLU A 115 18.99 10.70 -5.66
C GLU A 115 18.46 11.54 -4.50
N GLU A 116 17.73 12.60 -4.80
CA GLU A 116 17.24 13.53 -3.77
C GLU A 116 16.04 13.02 -3.01
N LEU A 117 15.34 12.02 -3.53
CA LEU A 117 14.11 11.52 -2.92
C LEU A 117 14.39 10.45 -1.87
N LYS A 118 13.68 10.55 -0.75
CA LYS A 118 13.82 9.62 0.36
C LYS A 118 12.50 8.90 0.63
N TYR A 119 12.60 7.67 1.09
CA TYR A 119 11.43 6.87 1.48
C TYR A 119 10.53 7.63 2.45
N GLY A 120 9.23 7.61 2.19
CA GLY A 120 8.23 8.27 3.02
C GLY A 120 8.04 9.74 2.75
N GLU A 121 8.87 10.34 1.88
CA GLU A 121 8.75 11.75 1.53
C GLU A 121 7.52 12.00 0.68
N SER A 122 6.81 13.10 0.97
CA SER A 122 5.68 13.54 0.16
C SER A 122 6.19 14.43 -0.96
N VAL A 123 5.78 14.12 -2.19
CA VAL A 123 6.20 14.88 -3.36
C VAL A 123 5.01 15.21 -4.24
N ASP A 124 5.11 16.30 -4.99
CA ASP A 124 4.12 16.64 -6.01
C ASP A 124 4.55 16.01 -7.34
N VAL A 125 3.61 15.32 -7.97
CA VAL A 125 3.85 14.62 -9.23
C VAL A 125 2.76 14.94 -10.24
N CYS A 126 3.13 15.01 -11.50
CA CYS A 126 2.20 15.13 -12.60
C CYS A 126 1.98 13.75 -13.21
N ILE A 127 0.73 13.38 -13.44
CA ILE A 127 0.41 12.11 -14.07
C ILE A 127 0.64 12.26 -15.57
N LYS A 128 1.70 11.62 -16.04
CA LYS A 128 2.11 11.70 -17.43
C LYS A 128 1.30 10.76 -18.32
N ARG A 129 1.12 9.51 -17.88
CA ARG A 129 0.34 8.50 -18.60
C ARG A 129 -0.24 7.48 -17.64
N ILE A 130 -1.43 7.01 -17.96
CA ILE A 130 -2.07 5.88 -17.28
C ILE A 130 -2.21 4.77 -18.30
N LEU A 131 -1.63 3.60 -18.00
CA LEU A 131 -1.61 2.44 -18.89
C LEU A 131 -2.40 1.29 -18.26
N PRO A 132 -3.73 1.23 -18.48
CA PRO A 132 -4.56 0.20 -17.83
C PRO A 132 -4.18 -1.23 -18.20
N GLU A 133 -3.77 -1.44 -19.45
CA GLU A 133 -3.38 -2.76 -19.95
C GLU A 133 -2.21 -3.36 -19.18
N LYS A 134 -1.30 -2.50 -18.73
CA LYS A 134 -0.10 -2.89 -17.99
C LYS A 134 -0.23 -2.63 -16.50
N LYS A 135 -1.32 -2.02 -16.07
CA LYS A 135 -1.55 -1.56 -14.71
C LYS A 135 -0.40 -0.69 -14.21
N LYS A 136 -0.02 0.27 -15.04
CA LYS A 136 1.09 1.19 -14.75
C LYS A 136 0.65 2.63 -14.86
N VAL A 137 1.24 3.48 -14.01
CA VAL A 137 1.07 4.93 -14.05
C VAL A 137 2.45 5.55 -14.16
N LYS A 138 2.65 6.36 -15.19
CA LYS A 138 3.91 7.08 -15.38
C LYS A 138 3.77 8.49 -14.83
N LEU A 139 4.75 8.89 -14.02
CA LEU A 139 4.75 10.16 -13.31
C LEU A 139 5.95 11.00 -13.66
N THR A 140 5.79 12.32 -13.53
CA THR A 140 6.88 13.28 -13.58
C THR A 140 6.88 14.06 -12.27
N ILE A 141 8.03 14.15 -11.63
CA ILE A 141 8.15 14.92 -10.39
C ILE A 141 8.18 16.41 -10.74
N VAL A 142 7.34 17.15 -10.06
CA VAL A 142 7.19 18.59 -10.29
C VAL A 142 8.14 19.37 -9.41
#